data_f5b00eb442d4ae86aa64f7a7dcc8ebb2
#
_entry.id   f5b00eb442d4ae86aa64f7a7dcc8ebb2
#
_cell.length_a   1.000
_cell.length_b   1.000
_cell.length_c   1.000
_cell.angle_alpha   90.00
_cell.angle_beta   90.00
_cell.angle_gamma   90.00
#
_symmetry.space_group_name_H-M   'P 1'
#
loop_
_entity.id
_entity.type
_entity.pdbx_description
1 polymer ?
#
loop_
_entity_poly.entity_id
_entity_poly.type
_entity_poly.pdbx_seq_one_letter_code
_entity_poly.pdbx_strand_id
1 'polypeptide(L)' 'MEKYKLLAKGHGSNANFFRFEDKAGAEQVSLHAERNLDTDIEVDESHTVGGNRSIKVEGML' A
#
# COMPACT_ATOMS: atom_id res chain seq x y z
N MET A 1 13.04 -0.34 -10.90
CA MET A 1 13.97 -0.51 -9.77
C MET A 1 13.40 0.09 -8.51
N GLU A 2 13.53 -0.62 -7.44
CA GLU A 2 13.00 -0.20 -6.16
C GLU A 2 13.93 0.83 -5.50
N LYS A 3 13.41 2.02 -5.18
CA LYS A 3 14.22 3.05 -4.58
C LYS A 3 14.07 3.13 -3.07
N TYR A 4 12.85 3.04 -2.60
CA TYR A 4 12.59 3.21 -1.17
C TYR A 4 11.68 2.10 -0.70
N LYS A 5 11.94 1.64 0.50
CA LYS A 5 11.13 0.60 1.10
C LYS A 5 11.12 0.80 2.61
N LEU A 6 9.96 1.08 3.15
CA LEU A 6 9.76 1.15 4.58
C LEU A 6 9.22 -0.18 5.03
N LEU A 7 9.98 -0.84 5.90
CA LEU A 7 9.70 -2.22 6.25
C LEU A 7 9.71 -2.39 7.76
N ALA A 8 8.60 -2.89 8.29
CA ALA A 8 8.53 -3.33 9.67
C ALA A 8 8.46 -4.85 9.65
N LYS A 9 9.51 -5.50 10.11
CA LYS A 9 9.63 -6.94 10.00
C LYS A 9 9.15 -7.62 11.28
N GLY A 10 8.25 -8.58 11.11
CA GLY A 10 7.78 -9.40 12.22
C GLY A 10 8.61 -10.66 12.34
N HIS A 11 7.98 -11.71 12.83
CA HIS A 11 8.64 -12.99 12.97
C HIS A 11 8.58 -13.77 11.67
N GLY A 12 9.63 -14.53 11.40
CA GLY A 12 9.68 -15.36 10.22
C GLY A 12 9.80 -14.52 8.96
N SER A 13 9.02 -14.88 7.95
CA SER A 13 9.06 -14.20 6.67
C SER A 13 8.00 -13.12 6.53
N ASN A 14 7.20 -12.90 7.56
CA ASN A 14 6.15 -11.89 7.52
C ASN A 14 6.74 -10.49 7.53
N ALA A 15 6.15 -9.62 6.73
CA ALA A 15 6.62 -8.25 6.65
C ALA A 15 5.51 -7.34 6.15
N ASN A 16 5.40 -6.19 6.80
CA ASN A 16 4.61 -5.09 6.26
C ASN A 16 5.56 -4.16 5.56
N PHE A 17 5.10 -3.53 4.48
CA PHE A 17 6.00 -2.62 3.79
C PHE A 17 5.23 -1.51 3.08
N PHE A 18 5.95 -0.44 2.84
CA PHE A 18 5.53 0.68 2.03
C PHE A 18 6.67 0.88 1.03
N ARG A 19 6.42 0.60 -0.23
CA ARG A 19 7.48 0.48 -1.21
C ARG A 19 7.26 1.44 -2.38
N PHE A 20 8.35 2.02 -2.85
CA PHE A 20 8.35 2.83 -4.04
C PHE A 20 9.16 2.13 -5.12
N GLU A 21 8.56 1.98 -6.29
CA GLU A 21 9.25 1.49 -7.47
C GLU A 21 9.34 2.64 -8.46
N ASP A 22 10.56 2.99 -8.82
CA ASP A 22 10.80 4.20 -9.59
C ASP A 22 11.38 3.92 -10.97
N LYS A 23 11.05 2.77 -11.52
CA LYS A 23 11.49 2.41 -12.85
C LYS A 23 10.67 3.18 -13.88
N ALA A 24 11.35 3.85 -14.80
CA ALA A 24 10.68 4.68 -15.81
C ALA A 24 9.68 3.86 -16.63
N GLY A 25 8.44 4.33 -16.68
CA GLY A 25 7.38 3.64 -17.39
C GLY A 25 6.69 2.56 -16.58
N ALA A 26 7.19 2.27 -15.38
CA ALA A 26 6.58 1.26 -14.51
C ALA A 26 6.63 1.69 -13.06
N GLU A 27 6.46 2.97 -12.82
CA GLU A 27 6.49 3.50 -11.46
C GLU A 27 5.34 2.94 -10.64
N GLN A 28 5.60 2.68 -9.36
CA GLN A 28 4.59 2.06 -8.52
C GLN A 28 4.82 2.41 -7.06
N VAL A 29 3.73 2.60 -6.34
CA VAL A 29 3.74 2.74 -4.89
C VAL A 29 2.90 1.60 -4.33
N SER A 30 3.48 0.81 -3.44
CA SER A 30 2.81 -0.36 -2.88
C SER A 30 2.75 -0.25 -1.37
N LEU A 31 1.59 -0.57 -0.80
CA LEU A 31 1.39 -0.64 0.64
C LEU A 31 0.85 -2.02 0.95
N HIS A 32 1.56 -2.75 1.78
CA HIS A 32 1.19 -4.13 2.09
C HIS A 32 1.13 -4.34 3.60
N ALA A 33 0.01 -4.86 4.06
CA ALA A 33 -0.16 -5.26 5.45
C ALA A 33 -0.43 -6.76 5.48
N GLU A 34 0.35 -7.48 6.28
CA GLU A 34 0.22 -8.93 6.36
C GLU A 34 -1.10 -9.35 6.99
N ARG A 35 -1.63 -8.55 7.87
CA ARG A 35 -2.82 -8.95 8.59
C ARG A 35 -3.87 -7.85 8.60
N ASN A 36 -3.57 -6.71 9.16
CA ASN A 36 -4.53 -5.64 9.29
C ASN A 36 -3.92 -4.32 8.86
N LEU A 37 -4.72 -3.50 8.21
CA LEU A 37 -4.35 -2.13 7.91
C LEU A 37 -5.45 -1.24 8.46
N ASP A 38 -5.09 -0.38 9.41
CA ASP A 38 -6.04 0.53 10.02
C ASP A 38 -5.71 1.95 9.61
N THR A 39 -6.74 2.69 9.23
CA THR A 39 -6.59 4.07 8.84
C THR A 39 -7.57 4.90 9.64
N ASP A 40 -7.06 5.95 10.28
CA ASP A 40 -7.88 6.80 11.14
C ASP A 40 -7.62 8.25 10.80
N ILE A 41 -8.62 8.91 10.24
CA ILE A 41 -8.52 10.29 9.79
C ILE A 41 -9.52 11.13 10.58
N GLU A 42 -9.03 12.13 11.31
CA GLU A 42 -9.91 12.86 12.20
C GLU A 42 -10.74 13.93 11.53
N VAL A 43 -10.28 14.45 10.40
CA VAL A 43 -11.03 15.52 9.77
C VAL A 43 -11.45 15.13 8.36
N ASP A 44 -10.54 15.11 7.42
CA ASP A 44 -10.89 14.85 6.04
C ASP A 44 -9.87 13.94 5.38
N GLU A 45 -10.38 13.08 4.51
CA GLU A 45 -9.54 12.26 3.65
C GLU A 45 -10.02 12.41 2.22
N SER A 46 -9.11 12.59 1.28
CA SER A 46 -9.50 12.71 -0.12
C SER A 46 -8.64 11.81 -0.98
N HIS A 47 -9.28 11.25 -2.00
CA HIS A 47 -8.62 10.40 -3.00
C HIS A 47 -8.98 10.92 -4.38
N THR A 48 -7.97 11.12 -5.20
CA THR A 48 -8.19 11.54 -6.58
C THR A 48 -7.49 10.56 -7.50
N VAL A 49 -8.25 9.99 -8.43
CA VAL A 49 -7.74 9.00 -9.36
C VAL A 49 -7.99 9.49 -10.77
N GLY A 50 -6.91 9.70 -11.54
CA GLY A 50 -7.04 10.23 -12.89
C GLY A 50 -7.57 9.24 -13.90
N GLY A 51 -7.39 7.96 -13.65
CA GLY A 51 -7.88 6.92 -14.55
C GLY A 51 -8.89 6.04 -13.86
N ASN A 52 -8.48 4.82 -13.56
CA ASN A 52 -9.38 3.81 -13.00
C ASN A 52 -8.99 3.45 -11.59
N ARG A 53 -9.99 3.09 -10.81
CA ARG A 53 -9.77 2.59 -9.46
C ARG A 53 -10.48 1.25 -9.32
N SER A 54 -9.78 0.27 -8.75
CA SER A 54 -10.41 -1.02 -8.48
C SER A 54 -10.25 -1.38 -7.01
N ILE A 55 -11.30 -1.96 -6.46
CA ILE A 55 -11.31 -2.42 -5.08
C ILE A 55 -11.81 -3.85 -5.10
N LYS A 56 -11.05 -4.73 -4.44
CA LYS A 56 -11.45 -6.12 -4.35
C LYS A 56 -11.52 -6.52 -2.88
N VAL A 57 -12.67 -6.95 -2.44
CA VAL A 57 -12.91 -7.40 -1.07
C VAL A 57 -13.40 -8.83 -1.14
N GLU A 58 -12.63 -9.76 -0.59
CA GLU A 58 -12.98 -11.17 -0.70
C GLU A 58 -13.86 -11.66 0.43
N GLY A 59 -13.90 -10.91 1.51
CA GLY A 59 -14.78 -11.26 2.60
C GLY A 59 -16.02 -10.39 2.61
N MET A 60 -16.22 -9.65 3.69
CA MET A 60 -17.36 -8.78 3.85
C MET A 60 -16.94 -7.34 3.73
N LEU A 61 -17.75 -6.58 3.02
CA LEU A 61 -17.47 -5.17 2.81
C LEU A 61 -18.13 -4.33 3.89
#